data_88e26cbef2e6eeb6276b653d9e9120b7
#
_entry.id   88e26cbef2e6eeb6276b653d9e9120b7
#
_cell.length_a   1.000
_cell.length_b   1.000
_cell.length_c   1.000
_cell.angle_alpha   90.00
_cell.angle_beta   90.00
_cell.angle_gamma   90.00
#
_symmetry.space_group_name_H-M   'P 1'
#
loop_
_entity.id
_entity.type
_entity.pdbx_description
1 polymer ?
#
loop_
_entity_poly.entity_id
_entity_poly.type
_entity_poly.pdbx_seq_one_letter_code
_entity_poly.pdbx_strand_id
1 'polypeptide(L)'
;NNSQENVEDRTEEGRLALKQVAINKHDAVVGISASGTTPFVLAAIDYAREKDSATIGFSCSVPSPLLENVNVAIGVKVGPEILSGSTRLKAGTAQKMILNMISTAVMVKLGKVYQNMMVDVQTNNNKLLQRACKIVMELGEVNKKEASDLLIKTGNQIKTAILMAKFGLNLESANKKLESVGGFLDQILDES
;
A
#
# COMPACT_ATOMS: atom_id res chain seq x y z
N ASN A 1 4.47 -18.85 -15.89
CA ASN A 1 4.87 -17.49 -16.32
C ASN A 1 6.34 -17.57 -16.75
N ASN A 2 6.57 -17.65 -18.05
CA ASN A 2 7.91 -17.50 -18.60
C ASN A 2 8.27 -16.02 -18.53
N SER A 3 9.45 -15.67 -18.02
CA SER A 3 9.99 -14.33 -18.14
C SER A 3 10.11 -13.99 -19.64
N GLN A 4 9.46 -12.91 -20.06
CA GLN A 4 9.66 -12.39 -21.41
C GLN A 4 10.96 -11.60 -21.41
N GLU A 5 11.99 -12.15 -22.04
CA GLU A 5 13.26 -11.46 -22.20
C GLU A 5 13.09 -10.27 -23.15
N ASN A 6 13.82 -9.17 -22.89
CA ASN A 6 13.84 -7.93 -23.68
C ASN A 6 12.51 -7.12 -23.75
N VAL A 7 11.55 -7.34 -22.84
CA VAL A 7 10.34 -6.50 -22.76
C VAL A 7 10.69 -5.09 -22.28
N GLU A 8 11.69 -4.96 -21.45
CA GLU A 8 12.14 -3.68 -20.88
C GLU A 8 12.56 -2.63 -21.93
N ASP A 9 13.02 -3.08 -23.12
CA ASP A 9 13.42 -2.22 -24.23
C ASP A 9 12.26 -1.86 -25.18
N ARG A 10 11.06 -2.47 -24.95
CA ARG A 10 9.92 -2.30 -25.83
C ARG A 10 8.98 -1.20 -25.35
N THR A 11 9.06 -0.05 -25.95
CA THR A 11 8.22 1.13 -25.67
C THR A 11 6.72 0.82 -25.79
N GLU A 12 6.31 0.15 -26.87
CA GLU A 12 4.89 -0.17 -27.10
C GLU A 12 4.28 -1.09 -26.06
N GLU A 13 5.05 -2.03 -25.52
CA GLU A 13 4.59 -2.95 -24.48
C GLU A 13 4.28 -2.22 -23.17
N GLY A 14 5.04 -1.16 -22.82
CA GLY A 14 4.75 -0.33 -21.65
C GLY A 14 3.41 0.38 -21.77
N ARG A 15 3.09 0.93 -22.92
CA ARG A 15 1.79 1.57 -23.21
C ARG A 15 0.67 0.55 -23.22
N LEU A 16 0.88 -0.60 -23.88
CA LEU A 16 -0.11 -1.66 -24.02
C LEU A 16 -0.50 -2.25 -22.66
N ALA A 17 0.46 -2.45 -21.76
CA ALA A 17 0.22 -2.97 -20.41
C ALA A 17 -0.79 -2.10 -19.63
N LEU A 18 -0.64 -0.78 -19.68
CA LEU A 18 -1.56 0.15 -19.02
C LEU A 18 -2.90 0.29 -19.78
N LYS A 19 -2.88 0.18 -21.09
CA LYS A 19 -4.10 0.17 -21.92
C LYS A 19 -4.97 -1.04 -21.61
N GLN A 20 -4.39 -2.22 -21.40
CA GLN A 20 -5.11 -3.45 -21.07
C GLN A 20 -5.86 -3.37 -19.73
N VAL A 21 -5.33 -2.65 -18.76
CA VAL A 21 -6.00 -2.41 -17.46
C VAL A 21 -6.87 -1.16 -17.45
N ALA A 22 -7.02 -0.49 -18.59
CA ALA A 22 -7.90 0.65 -18.82
C ALA A 22 -7.73 1.79 -17.78
N ILE A 23 -6.47 2.16 -17.49
CA ILE A 23 -6.18 3.23 -16.52
C ILE A 23 -6.87 4.55 -16.90
N ASN A 24 -7.17 5.36 -15.90
CA ASN A 24 -7.86 6.64 -16.03
C ASN A 24 -7.40 7.63 -14.93
N LYS A 25 -7.98 8.83 -14.92
CA LYS A 25 -7.64 9.92 -13.99
C LYS A 25 -7.78 9.61 -12.49
N HIS A 26 -8.42 8.51 -12.12
CA HIS A 26 -8.56 8.07 -10.72
C HIS A 26 -7.46 7.07 -10.30
N ASP A 27 -6.58 6.72 -11.23
CA ASP A 27 -5.49 5.79 -10.99
C ASP A 27 -4.18 6.52 -10.71
N ALA A 28 -3.26 5.83 -10.03
CA ALA A 28 -1.89 6.28 -9.85
C ALA A 28 -0.92 5.22 -10.40
N VAL A 29 0.02 5.65 -11.25
CA VAL A 29 1.01 4.77 -11.86
C VAL A 29 2.39 5.05 -11.26
N VAL A 30 3.05 4.01 -10.75
CA VAL A 30 4.39 4.09 -10.21
C VAL A 30 5.37 3.46 -11.19
N GLY A 31 6.18 4.29 -11.86
CA GLY A 31 7.28 3.85 -12.71
C GLY A 31 8.53 3.58 -11.87
N ILE A 32 9.10 2.38 -12.03
CA ILE A 32 10.28 1.96 -11.26
C ILE A 32 11.38 1.53 -12.22
N SER A 33 12.52 2.23 -12.15
CA SER A 33 13.70 1.89 -12.92
C SER A 33 14.96 2.30 -12.16
N ALA A 34 15.89 1.37 -11.96
CA ALA A 34 17.14 1.68 -11.27
C ALA A 34 17.96 2.75 -12.02
N SER A 35 18.02 2.69 -13.35
CA SER A 35 18.68 3.67 -14.21
C SER A 35 17.82 4.92 -14.48
N GLY A 36 16.49 4.77 -14.41
CA GLY A 36 15.54 5.79 -14.80
C GLY A 36 15.43 6.01 -16.32
N THR A 37 15.97 5.09 -17.13
CA THR A 37 16.03 5.19 -18.60
C THR A 37 15.31 4.06 -19.32
N THR A 38 14.72 3.10 -18.61
CA THR A 38 14.06 1.92 -19.17
C THR A 38 12.92 2.32 -20.11
N PRO A 39 12.99 2.00 -21.42
CA PRO A 39 12.02 2.47 -22.41
C PRO A 39 10.58 2.05 -22.09
N PHE A 40 10.37 0.82 -21.67
CA PHE A 40 9.07 0.31 -21.21
C PHE A 40 8.45 1.20 -20.12
N VAL A 41 9.25 1.56 -19.09
CA VAL A 41 8.79 2.35 -17.94
C VAL A 41 8.47 3.79 -18.35
N LEU A 42 9.34 4.40 -19.17
CA LEU A 42 9.13 5.77 -19.66
C LEU A 42 7.84 5.85 -20.48
N ALA A 43 7.63 4.91 -21.41
CA ALA A 43 6.42 4.87 -22.23
C ALA A 43 5.13 4.59 -21.42
N ALA A 44 5.21 3.77 -20.39
CA ALA A 44 4.10 3.56 -19.46
C ALA A 44 3.74 4.86 -18.73
N ILE A 45 4.72 5.58 -18.21
CA ILE A 45 4.52 6.89 -17.55
C ILE A 45 3.93 7.92 -18.51
N ASP A 46 4.43 8.01 -19.74
CA ASP A 46 3.89 8.92 -20.74
C ASP A 46 2.43 8.60 -21.05
N TYR A 47 2.09 7.33 -21.22
CA TYR A 47 0.70 6.92 -21.43
C TYR A 47 -0.20 7.23 -20.21
N ALA A 48 0.30 7.05 -18.99
CA ALA A 48 -0.43 7.40 -17.77
C ALA A 48 -0.75 8.91 -17.74
N ARG A 49 0.20 9.75 -18.12
CA ARG A 49 -0.01 11.21 -18.23
C ARG A 49 -1.05 11.58 -19.28
N GLU A 50 -1.05 10.90 -20.44
CA GLU A 50 -2.08 11.09 -21.49
C GLU A 50 -3.50 10.75 -21.00
N LYS A 51 -3.60 9.93 -19.93
CA LYS A 51 -4.86 9.53 -19.28
C LYS A 51 -5.19 10.35 -18.04
N ASP A 52 -4.44 11.41 -17.77
CA ASP A 52 -4.57 12.26 -16.57
C ASP A 52 -4.41 11.47 -15.26
N SER A 53 -3.78 10.29 -15.31
CA SER A 53 -3.46 9.50 -14.12
C SER A 53 -2.31 10.14 -13.36
N ALA A 54 -2.33 10.05 -12.02
CA ALA A 54 -1.20 10.49 -11.21
C ALA A 54 0.04 9.62 -11.49
N THR A 55 1.22 10.25 -11.63
CA THR A 55 2.46 9.55 -11.95
C THR A 55 3.51 9.75 -10.87
N ILE A 56 4.16 8.64 -10.48
CA ILE A 56 5.25 8.60 -9.52
C ILE A 56 6.43 7.90 -10.19
N GLY A 57 7.61 8.52 -10.18
CA GLY A 57 8.85 7.92 -10.73
C GLY A 57 9.82 7.58 -9.60
N PHE A 58 10.34 6.36 -9.58
CA PHE A 58 11.44 5.96 -8.70
C PHE A 58 12.68 5.61 -9.52
N SER A 59 13.82 6.23 -9.17
CA SER A 59 15.11 5.89 -9.77
C SER A 59 16.27 5.97 -8.77
N CYS A 60 17.27 5.10 -8.98
CA CYS A 60 18.54 5.14 -8.24
C CYS A 60 19.60 6.00 -8.95
N SER A 61 19.32 6.49 -10.15
CA SER A 61 20.13 7.46 -10.91
C SER A 61 19.48 8.83 -10.83
N VAL A 62 20.24 9.84 -10.40
CA VAL A 62 19.75 11.23 -10.23
C VAL A 62 20.79 12.18 -10.78
N PRO A 63 20.48 12.99 -11.80
CA PRO A 63 19.18 13.08 -12.52
C PRO A 63 18.88 11.86 -13.41
N SER A 64 17.63 11.70 -13.84
CA SER A 64 17.26 10.71 -14.84
C SER A 64 15.95 11.07 -15.55
N PRO A 65 15.73 10.64 -16.80
CA PRO A 65 14.53 10.96 -17.57
C PRO A 65 13.23 10.61 -16.88
N LEU A 66 13.19 9.50 -16.13
CA LEU A 66 12.01 9.09 -15.37
C LEU A 66 11.61 10.11 -14.30
N LEU A 67 12.59 10.75 -13.65
CA LEU A 67 12.33 11.70 -12.57
C LEU A 67 11.90 13.09 -13.08
N GLU A 68 12.17 13.42 -14.34
CA GLU A 68 11.87 14.73 -14.93
C GLU A 68 10.41 14.84 -15.40
N ASN A 69 9.76 13.71 -15.66
CA ASN A 69 8.46 13.67 -16.34
C ASN A 69 7.32 13.04 -15.50
N VAL A 70 7.36 13.20 -14.19
CA VAL A 70 6.36 12.65 -13.26
C VAL A 70 5.80 13.71 -12.30
N ASN A 71 4.61 13.48 -11.74
CA ASN A 71 4.06 14.36 -10.71
C ASN A 71 4.87 14.30 -9.41
N VAL A 72 5.36 13.09 -9.04
CA VAL A 72 6.17 12.88 -7.85
C VAL A 72 7.45 12.11 -8.21
N ALA A 73 8.60 12.74 -8.03
CA ALA A 73 9.91 12.15 -8.29
C ALA A 73 10.55 11.64 -6.99
N ILE A 74 10.95 10.37 -6.98
CA ILE A 74 11.65 9.73 -5.85
C ILE A 74 13.02 9.27 -6.35
N GLY A 75 14.05 10.07 -6.10
CA GLY A 75 15.43 9.78 -6.48
C GLY A 75 16.27 9.35 -5.29
N VAL A 76 16.89 8.15 -5.35
CA VAL A 76 17.74 7.64 -4.28
C VAL A 76 19.12 7.26 -4.80
N LYS A 77 20.12 8.09 -4.57
CA LYS A 77 21.50 7.80 -4.98
C LYS A 77 22.10 6.67 -4.13
N VAL A 78 22.22 5.48 -4.69
CA VAL A 78 22.80 4.31 -4.01
C VAL A 78 24.30 4.13 -4.28
N GLY A 79 24.86 4.92 -5.20
CA GLY A 79 26.23 4.77 -5.69
C GLY A 79 26.43 3.52 -6.54
N PRO A 80 27.68 3.23 -6.96
CA PRO A 80 27.98 2.09 -7.82
C PRO A 80 27.71 0.78 -7.09
N GLU A 81 27.17 -0.20 -7.80
CA GLU A 81 27.00 -1.55 -7.26
C GLU A 81 28.36 -2.25 -7.08
N ILE A 82 28.45 -3.16 -6.12
CA ILE A 82 29.68 -3.92 -5.89
C ILE A 82 30.03 -4.84 -7.07
N LEU A 83 28.98 -5.32 -7.76
CA LEU A 83 29.10 -5.93 -9.08
C LEU A 83 28.50 -4.97 -10.09
N SER A 84 29.32 -4.41 -10.96
CA SER A 84 28.91 -3.40 -11.96
C SER A 84 27.69 -3.87 -12.74
N GLY A 85 26.66 -3.04 -12.80
CA GLY A 85 25.40 -3.33 -13.51
C GLY A 85 24.41 -4.24 -12.77
N SER A 86 24.78 -4.85 -11.63
CA SER A 86 23.89 -5.74 -10.87
C SER A 86 22.91 -4.95 -9.96
N THR A 87 21.97 -4.25 -10.56
CA THR A 87 20.99 -3.36 -9.88
C THR A 87 20.04 -4.08 -8.91
N ARG A 88 20.10 -5.42 -8.85
CA ARG A 88 19.37 -6.22 -7.86
C ARG A 88 19.92 -6.09 -6.43
N LEU A 89 21.10 -5.48 -6.25
CA LEU A 89 21.78 -5.34 -4.96
C LEU A 89 21.30 -4.06 -4.23
N LYS A 90 22.09 -2.97 -4.29
CA LYS A 90 21.75 -1.72 -3.56
C LYS A 90 20.49 -1.06 -4.11
N ALA A 91 20.36 -0.98 -5.44
CA ALA A 91 19.18 -0.41 -6.08
C ALA A 91 17.92 -1.23 -5.75
N GLY A 92 17.98 -2.56 -5.82
CA GLY A 92 16.87 -3.44 -5.44
C GLY A 92 16.50 -3.32 -3.95
N THR A 93 17.47 -3.13 -3.06
CA THR A 93 17.21 -2.88 -1.64
C THR A 93 16.52 -1.53 -1.42
N ALA A 94 17.00 -0.46 -2.06
CA ALA A 94 16.38 0.85 -1.99
C ALA A 94 14.94 0.82 -2.54
N GLN A 95 14.72 0.16 -3.67
CA GLN A 95 13.39 -0.05 -4.26
C GLN A 95 12.43 -0.73 -3.28
N LYS A 96 12.85 -1.84 -2.66
CA LYS A 96 12.04 -2.53 -1.66
C LYS A 96 11.66 -1.60 -0.51
N MET A 97 12.62 -0.83 0.03
CA MET A 97 12.36 0.09 1.13
C MET A 97 11.34 1.16 0.73
N ILE A 98 11.51 1.80 -0.43
CA ILE A 98 10.58 2.82 -0.94
C ILE A 98 9.17 2.26 -1.14
N LEU A 99 9.03 1.08 -1.75
CA LEU A 99 7.73 0.44 -1.92
C LEU A 99 7.04 0.14 -0.59
N ASN A 100 7.79 -0.31 0.41
CA ASN A 100 7.27 -0.52 1.76
C ASN A 100 6.85 0.80 2.43
N MET A 101 7.63 1.87 2.26
CA MET A 101 7.29 3.20 2.78
C MET A 101 6.00 3.72 2.14
N ILE A 102 5.88 3.64 0.81
CA ILE A 102 4.68 4.07 0.08
C ILE A 102 3.46 3.26 0.55
N SER A 103 3.54 1.93 0.54
CA SER A 103 2.42 1.08 0.92
C SER A 103 2.00 1.30 2.38
N THR A 104 2.95 1.43 3.30
CA THR A 104 2.65 1.70 4.71
C THR A 104 1.99 3.07 4.88
N ALA A 105 2.55 4.12 4.24
CA ALA A 105 1.98 5.46 4.30
C ALA A 105 0.54 5.50 3.73
N VAL A 106 0.29 4.79 2.63
CA VAL A 106 -1.06 4.65 2.06
C VAL A 106 -2.02 3.99 3.06
N MET A 107 -1.62 2.89 3.71
CA MET A 107 -2.46 2.21 4.69
C MET A 107 -2.76 3.08 5.92
N VAL A 108 -1.79 3.88 6.37
CA VAL A 108 -2.01 4.88 7.43
C VAL A 108 -3.02 5.94 6.98
N LYS A 109 -2.83 6.50 5.78
CA LYS A 109 -3.72 7.53 5.21
C LYS A 109 -5.15 7.02 4.95
N LEU A 110 -5.32 5.72 4.76
CA LEU A 110 -6.64 5.09 4.62
C LEU A 110 -7.26 4.67 5.97
N GLY A 111 -6.68 5.07 7.10
CA GLY A 111 -7.17 4.73 8.43
C GLY A 111 -7.11 3.23 8.75
N LYS A 112 -6.26 2.46 8.04
CA LYS A 112 -6.11 1.01 8.25
C LYS A 112 -5.11 0.64 9.35
N VAL A 113 -4.49 1.64 9.95
CA VAL A 113 -3.51 1.51 11.03
C VAL A 113 -3.97 2.35 12.21
N TYR A 114 -3.87 1.80 13.40
CA TYR A 114 -4.00 2.52 14.66
C TYR A 114 -2.76 2.22 15.52
N GLN A 115 -2.06 3.27 15.95
CA GLN A 115 -0.74 3.16 16.59
C GLN A 115 0.22 2.34 15.70
N ASN A 116 0.74 1.21 16.17
CA ASN A 116 1.61 0.30 15.42
C ASN A 116 0.87 -0.96 14.90
N MET A 117 -0.47 -0.98 14.94
CA MET A 117 -1.29 -2.14 14.60
C MET A 117 -2.05 -1.92 13.29
N MET A 118 -2.01 -2.93 12.42
CA MET A 118 -2.88 -3.00 11.25
C MET A 118 -4.27 -3.46 11.70
N VAL A 119 -5.22 -2.53 11.83
CA VAL A 119 -6.59 -2.78 12.32
C VAL A 119 -7.59 -3.13 11.23
N ASP A 120 -7.13 -3.35 10.01
CA ASP A 120 -7.93 -3.74 8.86
C ASP A 120 -7.27 -4.91 8.11
N VAL A 121 -6.99 -5.98 8.85
CA VAL A 121 -6.37 -7.21 8.32
C VAL A 121 -7.45 -8.15 7.79
N GLN A 122 -7.26 -8.68 6.58
CA GLN A 122 -8.07 -9.79 6.08
C GLN A 122 -7.72 -11.08 6.84
N THR A 123 -8.75 -11.77 7.35
CA THR A 123 -8.58 -12.95 8.22
C THR A 123 -8.66 -14.27 7.44
N ASN A 124 -7.98 -14.35 6.30
CA ASN A 124 -8.07 -15.47 5.35
C ASN A 124 -7.39 -16.77 5.81
N ASN A 125 -6.69 -16.76 6.93
CA ASN A 125 -6.05 -17.94 7.52
C ASN A 125 -5.97 -17.83 9.05
N ASN A 126 -5.69 -18.96 9.70
CA ASN A 126 -5.64 -19.05 11.16
C ASN A 126 -4.63 -18.09 11.81
N LYS A 127 -3.48 -17.84 11.18
CA LYS A 127 -2.47 -16.89 11.70
C LYS A 127 -3.02 -15.47 11.73
N LEU A 128 -3.70 -15.04 10.67
CA LEU A 128 -4.29 -13.70 10.57
C LEU A 128 -5.49 -13.55 11.50
N LEU A 129 -6.31 -14.60 11.67
CA LEU A 129 -7.39 -14.61 12.64
C LEU A 129 -6.88 -14.49 14.09
N GLN A 130 -5.83 -15.23 14.45
CA GLN A 130 -5.17 -15.09 15.75
C GLN A 130 -4.61 -13.68 15.98
N ARG A 131 -4.04 -13.07 14.95
CA ARG A 131 -3.56 -11.68 15.01
C ARG A 131 -4.72 -10.70 15.22
N ALA A 132 -5.82 -10.86 14.49
CA ALA A 132 -7.03 -10.06 14.66
C ALA A 132 -7.58 -10.18 16.11
N CYS A 133 -7.65 -11.40 16.63
CA CYS A 133 -8.08 -11.65 18.01
C CYS A 133 -7.18 -10.92 19.04
N LYS A 134 -5.85 -10.97 18.86
CA LYS A 134 -4.92 -10.24 19.73
C LYS A 134 -5.14 -8.73 19.70
N ILE A 135 -5.36 -8.17 18.52
CA ILE A 135 -5.63 -6.73 18.33
C ILE A 135 -6.93 -6.34 19.07
N VAL A 136 -8.00 -7.13 18.93
CA VAL A 136 -9.26 -6.87 19.63
C VAL A 136 -9.10 -7.02 21.15
N MET A 137 -8.32 -8.00 21.62
CA MET A 137 -8.01 -8.14 23.06
C MET A 137 -7.30 -6.90 23.61
N GLU A 138 -6.29 -6.41 22.88
CA GLU A 138 -5.44 -5.30 23.33
C GLU A 138 -6.17 -3.97 23.30
N LEU A 139 -6.81 -3.63 22.19
CA LEU A 139 -7.48 -2.34 22.02
C LEU A 139 -8.88 -2.29 22.61
N GLY A 140 -9.55 -3.43 22.69
CA GLY A 140 -10.87 -3.56 23.31
C GLY A 140 -10.84 -3.87 24.82
N GLU A 141 -9.65 -4.16 25.37
CA GLU A 141 -9.42 -4.51 26.78
C GLU A 141 -10.26 -5.71 27.25
N VAL A 142 -10.40 -6.73 26.39
CA VAL A 142 -11.21 -7.92 26.61
C VAL A 142 -10.39 -9.21 26.57
N ASN A 143 -10.92 -10.28 27.14
CA ASN A 143 -10.26 -11.58 27.10
C ASN A 143 -10.38 -12.26 25.71
N LYS A 144 -9.60 -13.33 25.52
CA LYS A 144 -9.55 -14.05 24.23
C LYS A 144 -10.91 -14.60 23.78
N LYS A 145 -11.72 -15.11 24.70
CA LYS A 145 -13.02 -15.68 24.36
C LYS A 145 -13.95 -14.59 23.84
N GLU A 146 -14.03 -13.49 24.55
CA GLU A 146 -14.85 -12.33 24.18
C GLU A 146 -14.40 -11.71 22.87
N ALA A 147 -13.09 -11.50 22.65
CA ALA A 147 -12.54 -11.02 21.39
C ALA A 147 -12.90 -11.94 20.20
N SER A 148 -12.83 -13.26 20.41
CA SER A 148 -13.21 -14.24 19.39
C SER A 148 -14.71 -14.18 19.08
N ASP A 149 -15.56 -14.10 20.09
CA ASP A 149 -17.01 -14.00 19.93
C ASP A 149 -17.41 -12.70 19.19
N LEU A 150 -16.73 -11.58 19.51
CA LEU A 150 -16.92 -10.30 18.81
C LEU A 150 -16.49 -10.34 17.37
N LEU A 151 -15.35 -10.96 17.05
CA LEU A 151 -14.91 -11.15 15.67
C LEU A 151 -15.91 -11.97 14.85
N ILE A 152 -16.47 -13.03 15.43
CA ILE A 152 -17.52 -13.82 14.77
C ILE A 152 -18.76 -12.95 14.51
N LYS A 153 -19.22 -12.19 15.52
CA LYS A 153 -20.40 -11.31 15.41
C LYS A 153 -20.25 -10.22 14.36
N THR A 154 -19.02 -9.72 14.16
CA THR A 154 -18.73 -8.65 13.21
C THR A 154 -18.32 -9.14 11.83
N GLY A 155 -18.34 -10.45 11.56
CA GLY A 155 -17.81 -11.01 10.30
C GLY A 155 -16.31 -10.70 10.13
N ASN A 156 -15.56 -10.73 11.22
CA ASN A 156 -14.13 -10.43 11.29
C ASN A 156 -13.75 -8.95 11.01
N GLN A 157 -14.69 -8.02 11.17
CA GLN A 157 -14.41 -6.60 11.12
C GLN A 157 -13.75 -6.14 12.44
N ILE A 158 -12.42 -6.03 12.41
CA ILE A 158 -11.61 -5.78 13.61
C ILE A 158 -11.97 -4.46 14.28
N LYS A 159 -12.08 -3.37 13.52
CA LYS A 159 -12.41 -2.03 14.04
C LYS A 159 -13.76 -2.02 14.74
N THR A 160 -14.76 -2.63 14.12
CA THR A 160 -16.11 -2.76 14.70
C THR A 160 -16.08 -3.59 15.99
N ALA A 161 -15.34 -4.70 16.01
CA ALA A 161 -15.17 -5.54 17.18
C ALA A 161 -14.50 -4.79 18.35
N ILE A 162 -13.50 -3.95 18.07
CA ILE A 162 -12.85 -3.08 19.06
C ILE A 162 -13.86 -2.10 19.67
N LEU A 163 -14.65 -1.42 18.84
CA LEU A 163 -15.64 -0.46 19.36
C LEU A 163 -16.75 -1.13 20.18
N MET A 164 -17.18 -2.32 19.75
CA MET A 164 -18.13 -3.11 20.54
C MET A 164 -17.56 -3.52 21.91
N ALA A 165 -16.29 -3.96 21.93
CA ALA A 165 -15.59 -4.34 23.15
C ALA A 165 -15.44 -3.14 24.10
N LYS A 166 -14.81 -2.06 23.62
CA LYS A 166 -14.38 -0.92 24.44
C LYS A 166 -15.55 -0.08 24.95
N PHE A 167 -16.59 0.10 24.15
CA PHE A 167 -17.73 0.98 24.49
C PHE A 167 -19.05 0.23 24.77
N GLY A 168 -19.06 -1.10 24.75
CA GLY A 168 -20.28 -1.89 24.94
C GLY A 168 -21.35 -1.68 23.86
N LEU A 169 -20.94 -1.23 22.65
CA LEU A 169 -21.85 -0.92 21.56
C LEU A 169 -22.39 -2.20 20.90
N ASN A 170 -23.61 -2.12 20.37
CA ASN A 170 -24.08 -3.14 19.45
C ASN A 170 -23.46 -2.94 18.06
N LEU A 171 -23.60 -3.93 17.17
CA LEU A 171 -23.01 -3.92 15.82
C LEU A 171 -23.38 -2.70 15.00
N GLU A 172 -24.67 -2.33 15.00
CA GLU A 172 -25.17 -1.19 14.21
C GLU A 172 -24.59 0.14 14.73
N SER A 173 -24.60 0.35 16.03
CA SER A 173 -24.04 1.56 16.64
C SER A 173 -22.54 1.68 16.46
N ALA A 174 -21.81 0.56 16.54
CA ALA A 174 -20.36 0.54 16.28
C ALA A 174 -20.04 0.90 14.83
N ASN A 175 -20.77 0.36 13.86
CA ASN A 175 -20.60 0.69 12.44
C ASN A 175 -20.93 2.16 12.17
N LYS A 176 -22.05 2.68 12.66
CA LYS A 176 -22.42 4.09 12.50
C LYS A 176 -21.35 5.03 13.08
N LYS A 177 -20.83 4.68 14.27
CA LYS A 177 -19.76 5.48 14.89
C LYS A 177 -18.49 5.45 14.06
N LEU A 178 -18.11 4.30 13.49
CA LEU A 178 -16.95 4.19 12.62
C LEU A 178 -17.14 4.95 11.29
N GLU A 179 -18.31 4.87 10.69
CA GLU A 179 -18.65 5.60 9.46
C GLU A 179 -18.63 7.13 9.66
N SER A 180 -19.09 7.62 10.81
CA SER A 180 -19.12 9.06 11.10
C SER A 180 -17.74 9.72 11.13
N VAL A 181 -16.68 8.94 11.34
CA VAL A 181 -15.28 9.38 11.31
C VAL A 181 -14.51 8.85 10.10
N GLY A 182 -15.21 8.44 9.03
CA GLY A 182 -14.58 7.93 7.81
C GLY A 182 -13.73 6.66 8.00
N GLY A 183 -13.99 5.89 9.05
CA GLY A 183 -13.27 4.64 9.35
C GLY A 183 -11.97 4.83 10.13
N PHE A 184 -11.68 6.02 10.66
CA PHE A 184 -10.47 6.34 11.41
C PHE A 184 -10.68 6.07 12.91
N LEU A 185 -10.00 5.04 13.44
CA LEU A 185 -10.13 4.62 14.83
C LEU A 185 -9.53 5.61 15.83
N ASP A 186 -8.47 6.31 15.46
CA ASP A 186 -7.81 7.35 16.26
C ASP A 186 -8.79 8.46 16.67
N GLN A 187 -9.66 8.88 15.76
CA GLN A 187 -10.68 9.90 16.05
C GLN A 187 -11.73 9.45 17.09
N ILE A 188 -11.80 8.16 17.39
CA ILE A 188 -12.74 7.62 18.41
C ILE A 188 -12.01 7.27 19.70
N LEU A 189 -10.83 6.65 19.58
CA LEU A 189 -10.13 6.08 20.74
C LEU A 189 -9.24 7.10 21.46
N ASP A 190 -8.76 8.13 20.77
CA ASP A 190 -7.86 9.14 21.35
C ASP A 190 -8.64 10.33 21.97
N GLU A 191 -9.95 10.44 21.69
CA GLU A 191 -10.85 11.43 22.30
C GLU A 191 -11.55 10.92 23.58
N SER A 192 -11.31 9.67 23.96
CA SER A 192 -11.90 9.00 25.10
C SER A 192 -10.84 8.68 26.15
#